data_363cefe9726580b2a10aa39781c64c65
#
_entry.id   363cefe9726580b2a10aa39781c64c65
#
_cell.length_a   1.000
_cell.length_b   1.000
_cell.length_c   1.000
_cell.angle_alpha   90.00
_cell.angle_beta   90.00
_cell.angle_gamma   90.00
#
_symmetry.space_group_name_H-M   'P 1'
#
loop_
_entity.id
_entity.type
_entity.pdbx_description
1 polymer ?
#
loop_
_entity_poly.entity_id
_entity_poly.type
_entity_poly.pdbx_seq_one_letter_code
_entity_poly.pdbx_strand_id
1 'polypeptide(L)'
;ELYEENGGSYANEATARRHEAIHRQLGVRGEAAADRAELAAANAVRAFDAVLAMSGIGPTSPVDAQTAALINQADTLTHDAVRSVVEEVGAQARPLGVHAEDLGVKGDGIADDTAAFHAAAAEAVKQGVPLVIPAGFSIGISSYKRLPEGLTLHANGATIRQLTQSTLRAPVIGFGPRSKVVGKLAVEAAGGDFCQGVLISDAPDVTVDRIEVRSTVPGAGRSGGGGNVATRNNGLRVINSPGFTANRVYVENFDWAVWFEESRAFEVGWLEVSTYSLAVRIKGGCSQARIHGGHVYKAGPNSAYLPGYNGLLMENQTASDDIRISNFTVDDAGEHGYRVSGFTTQTNIWFDHCMARGSGGSGFKVLGGDDNENGFRNRGITFNACTAIDSGTINRNCCGFLIQRADDVRLISPVVKKAKQTYSAVEGIRMSGVSHVTVVAPKILDTHKFAIHIDEACGNVQDVTFTDLHVSTPSGHGIYLQNPGVEFRDMRFKGGLVEVYDGDGAGFYAGRYTAPEDSGTWRGMNELEVTFSDSTGASRQISEWSSPNALGSFMADITMWRAADAASSWPPFAGGSMILDRRLGTRQVMKGGVWVGL
;
A
#
# COMPACT_ATOMS: atom_id res chain seq x y z
N GLU A 1 31.96 -7.22 -15.20
CA GLU A 1 32.64 -7.97 -14.10
C GLU A 1 32.27 -9.46 -14.02
N LEU A 2 31.42 -9.99 -14.88
CA LEU A 2 31.07 -11.43 -14.96
C LEU A 2 31.73 -12.15 -16.15
N TYR A 3 32.72 -11.57 -16.78
CA TYR A 3 33.32 -12.08 -18.01
C TYR A 3 34.64 -12.85 -17.82
N GLU A 4 35.17 -12.87 -16.61
CA GLU A 4 36.55 -13.34 -16.40
C GLU A 4 36.71 -14.74 -15.80
N GLU A 5 35.67 -15.41 -15.30
CA GLU A 5 35.92 -16.67 -14.56
C GLU A 5 35.68 -18.01 -15.29
N ASN A 6 35.02 -18.05 -16.47
CA ASN A 6 34.71 -19.35 -17.07
C ASN A 6 34.65 -19.34 -18.61
N GLY A 7 35.76 -19.20 -19.29
CA GLY A 7 35.88 -19.07 -20.75
C GLY A 7 35.44 -20.27 -21.61
N GLY A 8 34.86 -21.32 -21.07
CA GLY A 8 34.36 -22.47 -21.88
C GLY A 8 32.88 -22.80 -21.64
N SER A 9 32.29 -22.25 -20.60
CA SER A 9 30.95 -22.64 -20.13
C SER A 9 29.82 -21.74 -20.70
N TYR A 10 30.12 -20.50 -21.06
CA TYR A 10 29.11 -19.50 -21.41
C TYR A 10 28.37 -19.74 -22.71
N ALA A 11 29.05 -20.27 -23.72
CA ALA A 11 28.37 -20.57 -24.99
C ALA A 11 27.34 -21.68 -24.80
N ASN A 12 27.68 -22.71 -24.05
CA ASN A 12 26.78 -23.83 -23.76
C ASN A 12 25.63 -23.40 -22.80
N GLU A 13 25.91 -22.58 -21.82
CA GLU A 13 24.90 -22.11 -20.86
C GLU A 13 23.95 -21.07 -21.48
N ALA A 14 24.46 -20.15 -22.29
CA ALA A 14 23.64 -19.21 -23.07
C ALA A 14 22.75 -19.95 -24.07
N THR A 15 23.27 -21.01 -24.68
CA THR A 15 22.52 -21.89 -25.61
C THR A 15 21.44 -22.68 -24.86
N ALA A 16 21.75 -23.22 -23.67
CA ALA A 16 20.77 -23.93 -22.84
C ALA A 16 19.66 -23.00 -22.35
N ARG A 17 20.00 -21.80 -21.92
CA ARG A 17 19.00 -20.77 -21.52
C ARG A 17 18.14 -20.29 -22.69
N ARG A 18 18.70 -20.18 -23.89
CA ARG A 18 17.95 -19.89 -25.13
C ARG A 18 17.01 -21.04 -25.51
N HIS A 19 17.44 -22.29 -25.39
CA HIS A 19 16.59 -23.48 -25.56
C HIS A 19 15.42 -23.48 -24.59
N GLU A 20 15.69 -23.24 -23.31
CA GLU A 20 14.66 -23.20 -22.30
C GLU A 20 13.69 -22.02 -22.49
N ALA A 21 14.18 -20.87 -22.96
CA ALA A 21 13.34 -19.73 -23.31
C ALA A 21 12.46 -19.99 -24.54
N ILE A 22 13.02 -20.66 -25.56
CA ILE A 22 12.27 -21.09 -26.75
C ILE A 22 11.20 -22.11 -26.36
N HIS A 23 11.53 -23.11 -25.54
CA HIS A 23 10.56 -24.07 -25.02
C HIS A 23 9.46 -23.40 -24.17
N ARG A 24 9.79 -22.43 -23.35
CA ARG A 24 8.79 -21.64 -22.56
C ARG A 24 7.91 -20.74 -23.45
N GLN A 25 8.49 -20.12 -24.49
CA GLN A 25 7.72 -19.26 -25.39
C GLN A 25 6.80 -20.03 -26.31
N LEU A 26 7.24 -21.21 -26.76
CA LEU A 26 6.46 -21.98 -27.70
C LEU A 26 5.23 -22.66 -27.09
N GLY A 27 5.21 -22.95 -25.76
CA GLY A 27 4.04 -23.51 -25.08
C GLY A 27 3.41 -24.76 -25.73
N VAL A 28 4.06 -25.28 -26.76
CA VAL A 28 3.52 -26.22 -27.72
C VAL A 28 3.95 -27.62 -27.32
N ARG A 29 3.04 -28.38 -26.79
CA ARG A 29 3.16 -29.86 -26.72
C ARG A 29 2.60 -30.49 -28.00
N GLY A 30 3.39 -30.44 -29.06
CA GLY A 30 3.17 -31.26 -30.23
C GLY A 30 4.54 -31.82 -30.63
N GLU A 31 4.76 -33.12 -30.50
CA GLU A 31 6.07 -33.75 -30.73
C GLU A 31 6.70 -33.34 -32.06
N ALA A 32 5.93 -33.24 -33.14
CA ALA A 32 6.42 -32.86 -34.46
C ALA A 32 6.80 -31.39 -34.66
N ALA A 33 6.32 -30.47 -33.79
CA ALA A 33 6.68 -29.06 -33.84
C ALA A 33 7.90 -28.80 -32.93
N ALA A 34 7.98 -29.48 -31.79
CA ALA A 34 9.13 -29.45 -30.89
C ALA A 34 10.37 -29.99 -31.60
N ASP A 35 10.26 -31.16 -32.30
CA ASP A 35 11.35 -31.76 -33.04
C ASP A 35 11.89 -30.86 -34.17
N ARG A 36 11.00 -30.11 -34.84
CA ARG A 36 11.42 -29.14 -35.89
C ARG A 36 12.09 -27.90 -35.30
N ALA A 37 11.60 -27.38 -34.19
CA ALA A 37 12.20 -26.24 -33.47
C ALA A 37 13.56 -26.64 -32.88
N GLU A 38 13.67 -27.85 -32.35
CA GLU A 38 14.90 -28.39 -31.80
C GLU A 38 15.94 -28.62 -32.91
N LEU A 39 15.52 -29.15 -34.09
CA LEU A 39 16.37 -29.31 -35.26
C LEU A 39 16.82 -27.96 -35.81
N ALA A 40 15.97 -26.96 -35.89
CA ALA A 40 16.32 -25.61 -36.34
C ALA A 40 17.29 -24.93 -35.37
N ALA A 41 17.04 -25.01 -34.04
CA ALA A 41 17.94 -24.51 -33.03
C ALA A 41 19.32 -25.22 -33.07
N ALA A 42 19.32 -26.54 -33.22
CA ALA A 42 20.56 -27.32 -33.36
C ALA A 42 21.33 -26.97 -34.65
N ASN A 43 20.65 -26.66 -35.75
CA ASN A 43 21.27 -26.19 -36.99
C ASN A 43 21.85 -24.78 -36.86
N ALA A 44 21.15 -23.87 -36.17
CA ALA A 44 21.62 -22.53 -35.88
C ALA A 44 22.88 -22.54 -34.98
N VAL A 45 22.89 -23.37 -33.94
CA VAL A 45 24.08 -23.59 -33.10
C VAL A 45 25.25 -24.15 -33.91
N ARG A 46 25.01 -25.16 -34.73
CA ARG A 46 26.07 -25.73 -35.60
C ARG A 46 26.62 -24.73 -36.61
N ALA A 47 25.78 -23.87 -37.18
CA ALA A 47 26.21 -22.78 -38.05
C ALA A 47 27.07 -21.76 -37.31
N PHE A 48 26.71 -21.42 -36.11
CA PHE A 48 27.47 -20.51 -35.25
C PHE A 48 28.83 -21.11 -34.85
N ASP A 49 28.86 -22.37 -34.40
CA ASP A 49 30.08 -23.09 -34.06
C ASP A 49 31.01 -23.22 -35.29
N ALA A 50 30.45 -23.44 -36.48
CA ALA A 50 31.23 -23.49 -37.71
C ALA A 50 31.85 -22.12 -38.06
N VAL A 51 31.14 -21.03 -37.88
CA VAL A 51 31.66 -19.67 -38.06
C VAL A 51 32.78 -19.37 -37.06
N LEU A 52 32.61 -19.74 -35.80
CA LEU A 52 33.65 -19.61 -34.77
C LEU A 52 34.89 -20.46 -35.10
N ALA A 53 34.69 -21.68 -35.52
CA ALA A 53 35.80 -22.59 -35.92
C ALA A 53 36.56 -22.08 -37.15
N MET A 54 35.87 -21.53 -38.17
CA MET A 54 36.48 -20.95 -39.36
C MET A 54 37.18 -19.63 -39.08
N SER A 55 36.75 -18.86 -38.09
CA SER A 55 37.36 -17.57 -37.76
C SER A 55 38.70 -17.68 -37.04
N GLY A 56 39.06 -18.87 -36.52
CA GLY A 56 40.31 -19.06 -35.75
C GLY A 56 40.44 -18.17 -34.50
N ILE A 57 39.35 -17.62 -34.04
CA ILE A 57 39.31 -16.66 -32.93
C ILE A 57 39.39 -17.43 -31.61
N GLY A 58 40.56 -17.41 -31.01
CA GLY A 58 40.70 -17.73 -29.59
C GLY A 58 40.24 -16.55 -28.72
N PRO A 59 39.90 -16.78 -27.46
CA PRO A 59 39.31 -15.79 -26.58
C PRO A 59 40.18 -14.54 -26.30
N THR A 60 41.36 -14.44 -26.89
CA THR A 60 42.34 -13.34 -26.66
C THR A 60 42.80 -12.65 -27.94
N SER A 61 42.25 -12.98 -29.13
CA SER A 61 42.66 -12.34 -30.38
C SER A 61 41.91 -11.03 -30.63
N PRO A 62 42.57 -9.96 -31.04
CA PRO A 62 41.87 -8.75 -31.45
C PRO A 62 41.04 -9.05 -32.71
N VAL A 63 39.75 -8.87 -32.63
CA VAL A 63 38.78 -9.05 -33.71
C VAL A 63 38.93 -7.87 -34.66
N ASP A 64 39.33 -8.09 -35.92
CA ASP A 64 39.31 -7.03 -36.91
C ASP A 64 37.87 -6.64 -37.30
N ALA A 65 37.72 -5.46 -37.92
CA ALA A 65 36.40 -4.92 -38.26
C ALA A 65 35.62 -5.83 -39.24
N GLN A 66 36.31 -6.61 -40.06
CA GLN A 66 35.71 -7.50 -41.04
C GLN A 66 35.20 -8.79 -40.39
N THR A 67 35.94 -9.32 -39.44
CA THR A 67 35.51 -10.48 -38.62
C THR A 67 34.34 -10.10 -37.69
N ALA A 68 34.37 -8.90 -37.09
CA ALA A 68 33.25 -8.38 -36.31
C ALA A 68 31.97 -8.21 -37.16
N ALA A 69 32.13 -7.74 -38.42
CA ALA A 69 31.00 -7.60 -39.34
C ALA A 69 30.40 -8.96 -39.71
N LEU A 70 31.23 -9.99 -39.95
CA LEU A 70 30.79 -11.34 -40.25
C LEU A 70 30.08 -12.01 -39.08
N ILE A 71 30.59 -11.81 -37.87
CA ILE A 71 29.94 -12.30 -36.63
C ILE A 71 28.58 -11.64 -36.44
N ASN A 72 28.49 -10.33 -36.60
CA ASN A 72 27.22 -9.62 -36.51
C ASN A 72 26.22 -10.02 -37.59
N GLN A 73 26.69 -10.26 -38.81
CA GLN A 73 25.85 -10.75 -39.91
C GLN A 73 25.36 -12.20 -39.67
N ALA A 74 26.21 -13.08 -39.16
CA ALA A 74 25.82 -14.43 -38.76
C ALA A 74 24.84 -14.44 -37.59
N ASP A 75 25.05 -13.58 -36.60
CA ASP A 75 24.14 -13.43 -35.45
C ASP A 75 22.76 -12.89 -35.91
N THR A 76 22.74 -11.90 -36.81
CA THR A 76 21.50 -11.37 -37.40
C THR A 76 20.74 -12.43 -38.20
N LEU A 77 21.43 -13.17 -39.07
CA LEU A 77 20.83 -14.25 -39.86
C LEU A 77 20.28 -15.37 -38.96
N THR A 78 20.99 -15.69 -37.90
CA THR A 78 20.55 -16.69 -36.91
C THR A 78 19.32 -16.21 -36.15
N HIS A 79 19.30 -14.95 -35.73
CA HIS A 79 18.16 -14.36 -35.08
C HIS A 79 16.92 -14.30 -35.99
N ASP A 80 17.09 -13.91 -37.25
CA ASP A 80 15.98 -13.82 -38.20
C ASP A 80 15.46 -15.22 -38.59
N ALA A 81 16.33 -16.21 -38.72
CA ALA A 81 15.91 -17.58 -38.95
C ALA A 81 15.15 -18.17 -37.75
N VAL A 82 15.64 -17.93 -36.52
CA VAL A 82 14.95 -18.36 -35.30
C VAL A 82 13.61 -17.62 -35.15
N ARG A 83 13.59 -16.33 -35.43
CA ARG A 83 12.34 -15.53 -35.39
C ARG A 83 11.35 -16.06 -36.42
N SER A 84 11.77 -16.30 -37.66
CA SER A 84 10.90 -16.82 -38.72
C SER A 84 10.32 -18.20 -38.36
N VAL A 85 11.13 -19.09 -37.79
CA VAL A 85 10.65 -20.41 -37.33
C VAL A 85 9.69 -20.25 -36.13
N VAL A 86 10.00 -19.37 -35.20
CA VAL A 86 9.12 -19.08 -34.04
C VAL A 86 7.80 -18.47 -34.51
N GLU A 87 7.83 -17.55 -35.48
CA GLU A 87 6.64 -16.96 -36.08
C GLU A 87 5.84 -18.01 -36.89
N GLU A 88 6.50 -18.84 -37.68
CA GLU A 88 5.85 -19.89 -38.47
C GLU A 88 5.26 -21.00 -37.58
N VAL A 89 6.02 -21.48 -36.60
CA VAL A 89 5.53 -22.47 -35.62
C VAL A 89 4.47 -21.87 -34.73
N GLY A 90 4.63 -20.61 -34.32
CA GLY A 90 3.61 -19.89 -33.56
C GLY A 90 2.32 -19.65 -34.34
N ALA A 91 2.42 -19.42 -35.66
CA ALA A 91 1.27 -19.26 -36.54
C ALA A 91 0.56 -20.61 -36.85
N GLN A 92 1.29 -21.74 -36.83
CA GLN A 92 0.74 -23.06 -37.13
C GLN A 92 0.33 -23.87 -35.90
N ALA A 93 0.91 -23.58 -34.74
CA ALA A 93 0.62 -24.31 -33.50
C ALA A 93 -0.51 -23.64 -32.74
N ARG A 94 -1.73 -24.05 -32.96
CA ARG A 94 -2.82 -23.72 -32.05
C ARG A 94 -2.53 -24.31 -30.67
N PRO A 95 -2.56 -23.51 -29.57
CA PRO A 95 -2.45 -24.07 -28.22
C PRO A 95 -3.48 -25.19 -28.02
N LEU A 96 -3.09 -26.27 -27.33
CA LEU A 96 -4.05 -27.30 -26.96
C LEU A 96 -5.16 -26.70 -26.11
N GLY A 97 -6.41 -26.83 -26.55
CA GLY A 97 -7.56 -26.29 -25.84
C GLY A 97 -8.81 -26.22 -26.73
N VAL A 98 -9.89 -25.81 -26.11
CA VAL A 98 -11.09 -25.40 -26.84
C VAL A 98 -10.89 -23.93 -27.25
N HIS A 99 -10.96 -23.67 -28.53
CA HIS A 99 -10.84 -22.30 -29.04
C HIS A 99 -12.21 -21.64 -29.11
N ALA A 100 -12.31 -20.42 -28.57
CA ALA A 100 -13.60 -19.72 -28.46
C ALA A 100 -14.27 -19.49 -29.82
N GLU A 101 -13.49 -19.18 -30.86
CA GLU A 101 -13.99 -18.97 -32.20
C GLU A 101 -14.58 -20.23 -32.86
N ASP A 102 -14.07 -21.41 -32.52
CA ASP A 102 -14.58 -22.68 -33.07
C ASP A 102 -16.00 -23.00 -32.57
N LEU A 103 -16.42 -22.37 -31.46
CA LEU A 103 -17.75 -22.48 -30.86
C LEU A 103 -18.64 -21.26 -31.11
N GLY A 104 -18.26 -20.44 -32.08
CA GLY A 104 -19.07 -19.34 -32.59
C GLY A 104 -18.92 -18.00 -31.88
N VAL A 105 -17.91 -17.86 -31.01
CA VAL A 105 -17.55 -16.55 -30.44
C VAL A 105 -16.97 -15.68 -31.55
N LYS A 106 -17.60 -14.55 -31.85
CA LYS A 106 -17.16 -13.63 -32.89
C LYS A 106 -15.98 -12.76 -32.44
N GLY A 107 -15.97 -12.34 -31.20
CA GLY A 107 -14.88 -11.57 -30.61
C GLY A 107 -14.67 -10.19 -31.24
N ASP A 108 -15.69 -9.60 -31.87
CA ASP A 108 -15.66 -8.30 -32.54
C ASP A 108 -16.05 -7.13 -31.59
N GLY A 109 -16.48 -7.43 -30.37
CA GLY A 109 -16.93 -6.45 -29.38
C GLY A 109 -18.29 -5.82 -29.66
N ILE A 110 -19.00 -6.28 -30.69
CA ILE A 110 -20.30 -5.75 -31.14
C ILE A 110 -21.38 -6.83 -31.04
N ALA A 111 -21.07 -8.02 -31.50
CA ALA A 111 -21.98 -9.15 -31.42
C ALA A 111 -22.16 -9.61 -29.97
N ASP A 112 -23.36 -10.12 -29.68
CA ASP A 112 -23.61 -10.78 -28.40
C ASP A 112 -23.03 -12.20 -28.42
N ASP A 113 -21.89 -12.37 -27.81
CA ASP A 113 -21.16 -13.64 -27.69
C ASP A 113 -21.55 -14.43 -26.42
N THR A 114 -22.48 -13.94 -25.61
CA THR A 114 -22.79 -14.50 -24.27
C THR A 114 -23.00 -16.01 -24.31
N ALA A 115 -23.91 -16.48 -25.19
CA ALA A 115 -24.23 -17.91 -25.27
C ALA A 115 -23.06 -18.75 -25.79
N ALA A 116 -22.39 -18.29 -26.84
CA ALA A 116 -21.26 -18.98 -27.48
C ALA A 116 -20.07 -19.07 -26.52
N PHE A 117 -19.74 -17.97 -25.82
CA PHE A 117 -18.65 -17.92 -24.86
C PHE A 117 -18.87 -18.87 -23.67
N HIS A 118 -20.09 -18.90 -23.12
CA HIS A 118 -20.41 -19.83 -22.03
C HIS A 118 -20.45 -21.29 -22.48
N ALA A 119 -20.88 -21.57 -23.71
CA ALA A 119 -20.81 -22.91 -24.28
C ALA A 119 -19.35 -23.37 -24.45
N ALA A 120 -18.48 -22.49 -24.96
CA ALA A 120 -17.04 -22.76 -25.08
C ALA A 120 -16.39 -23.01 -23.70
N ALA A 121 -16.72 -22.23 -22.69
CA ALA A 121 -16.23 -22.45 -21.34
C ALA A 121 -16.68 -23.77 -20.74
N ALA A 122 -17.95 -24.16 -20.95
CA ALA A 122 -18.46 -25.44 -20.49
C ALA A 122 -17.83 -26.64 -21.20
N GLU A 123 -17.61 -26.53 -22.51
CA GLU A 123 -16.95 -27.59 -23.30
C GLU A 123 -15.48 -27.76 -22.91
N ALA A 124 -14.75 -26.64 -22.66
CA ALA A 124 -13.37 -26.69 -22.18
C ALA A 124 -13.26 -27.46 -20.85
N VAL A 125 -14.12 -27.15 -19.89
CA VAL A 125 -14.17 -27.88 -18.60
C VAL A 125 -14.54 -29.33 -18.78
N LYS A 126 -15.52 -29.63 -19.61
CA LYS A 126 -15.97 -31.01 -19.90
C LYS A 126 -14.84 -31.85 -20.50
N GLN A 127 -14.01 -31.25 -21.36
CA GLN A 127 -12.85 -31.90 -21.97
C GLN A 127 -11.61 -31.91 -21.06
N GLY A 128 -11.61 -31.17 -19.96
CA GLY A 128 -10.46 -31.01 -19.06
C GLY A 128 -9.28 -30.25 -19.69
N VAL A 129 -9.55 -29.36 -20.65
CA VAL A 129 -8.56 -28.56 -21.37
C VAL A 129 -8.83 -27.06 -21.21
N PRO A 130 -7.85 -26.18 -21.45
CA PRO A 130 -8.08 -24.73 -21.38
C PRO A 130 -9.10 -24.25 -22.42
N LEU A 131 -9.86 -23.19 -22.07
CA LEU A 131 -10.50 -22.32 -23.05
C LEU A 131 -9.47 -21.31 -23.53
N VAL A 132 -9.22 -21.27 -24.82
CA VAL A 132 -8.28 -20.34 -25.47
C VAL A 132 -9.06 -19.24 -26.16
N ILE A 133 -8.79 -18.00 -25.76
CA ILE A 133 -9.30 -16.81 -26.48
C ILE A 133 -8.16 -16.28 -27.35
N PRO A 134 -8.39 -16.07 -28.66
CA PRO A 134 -7.38 -15.46 -29.53
C PRO A 134 -6.98 -14.06 -29.06
N ALA A 135 -5.74 -13.69 -29.32
CA ALA A 135 -5.27 -12.33 -29.04
C ALA A 135 -6.09 -11.30 -29.81
N GLY A 136 -6.40 -10.18 -29.15
CA GLY A 136 -7.16 -9.08 -29.73
C GLY A 136 -8.68 -9.30 -29.80
N PHE A 137 -9.21 -10.43 -29.37
CA PHE A 137 -10.65 -10.64 -29.29
C PHE A 137 -11.26 -9.68 -28.25
N SER A 138 -12.44 -9.14 -28.63
CA SER A 138 -13.33 -8.39 -27.75
C SER A 138 -14.68 -9.12 -27.70
N ILE A 139 -14.91 -9.86 -26.60
CA ILE A 139 -16.10 -10.71 -26.44
C ILE A 139 -17.23 -9.87 -25.88
N GLY A 140 -18.30 -9.68 -26.65
CA GLY A 140 -19.48 -8.94 -26.22
C GLY A 140 -20.40 -9.76 -25.32
N ILE A 141 -20.70 -9.25 -24.12
CA ILE A 141 -21.57 -9.91 -23.14
C ILE A 141 -22.79 -9.03 -22.84
N SER A 142 -23.99 -9.56 -23.10
CA SER A 142 -25.27 -8.87 -22.82
C SER A 142 -25.88 -9.23 -21.46
N SER A 143 -25.54 -10.42 -20.93
CA SER A 143 -26.09 -10.89 -19.67
C SER A 143 -25.05 -11.65 -18.84
N TYR A 144 -25.14 -11.47 -17.51
CA TYR A 144 -24.26 -12.16 -16.57
C TYR A 144 -24.59 -13.64 -16.47
N LYS A 145 -23.54 -14.43 -16.58
CA LYS A 145 -23.54 -15.83 -16.13
C LYS A 145 -22.15 -16.14 -15.58
N ARG A 146 -22.11 -16.84 -14.44
CA ARG A 146 -20.86 -17.29 -13.83
C ARG A 146 -20.17 -18.33 -14.71
N LEU A 147 -18.87 -18.22 -14.92
CA LEU A 147 -18.07 -19.21 -15.60
C LEU A 147 -18.00 -20.52 -14.77
N PRO A 148 -17.88 -21.68 -15.41
CA PRO A 148 -17.89 -22.95 -14.72
C PRO A 148 -16.68 -23.11 -13.81
N GLU A 149 -16.84 -23.95 -12.80
CA GLU A 149 -15.80 -24.37 -11.88
C GLU A 149 -14.67 -25.10 -12.60
N GLY A 150 -13.42 -24.87 -12.16
CA GLY A 150 -12.22 -25.51 -12.71
C GLY A 150 -11.79 -25.02 -14.09
N LEU A 151 -12.44 -23.99 -14.62
CA LEU A 151 -12.07 -23.43 -15.92
C LEU A 151 -10.64 -22.88 -15.90
N THR A 152 -9.80 -23.32 -16.83
CA THR A 152 -8.56 -22.63 -17.18
C THR A 152 -8.80 -21.77 -18.43
N LEU A 153 -8.63 -20.47 -18.31
CA LEU A 153 -8.85 -19.49 -19.38
C LEU A 153 -7.50 -18.90 -19.82
N HIS A 154 -7.08 -19.20 -21.05
CA HIS A 154 -5.94 -18.52 -21.69
C HIS A 154 -6.45 -17.26 -22.37
N ALA A 155 -6.26 -16.12 -21.72
CA ALA A 155 -6.89 -14.87 -22.11
C ALA A 155 -6.14 -14.10 -23.22
N ASN A 156 -4.82 -14.28 -23.34
CA ASN A 156 -3.97 -13.72 -24.41
C ASN A 156 -4.17 -12.22 -24.71
N GLY A 157 -4.54 -11.43 -23.71
CA GLY A 157 -4.83 -10.01 -23.89
C GLY A 157 -6.23 -9.68 -24.42
N ALA A 158 -7.12 -10.64 -24.46
CA ALA A 158 -8.51 -10.44 -24.89
C ALA A 158 -9.28 -9.51 -23.92
N THR A 159 -10.33 -8.92 -24.45
CA THR A 159 -11.26 -8.07 -23.70
C THR A 159 -12.64 -8.75 -23.59
N ILE A 160 -13.23 -8.76 -22.41
CA ILE A 160 -14.64 -9.08 -22.20
C ILE A 160 -15.37 -7.76 -21.98
N ARG A 161 -16.31 -7.44 -22.89
CA ARG A 161 -16.99 -6.16 -22.90
C ARG A 161 -18.47 -6.32 -22.60
N GLN A 162 -19.01 -5.54 -21.68
CA GLN A 162 -20.44 -5.42 -21.48
C GLN A 162 -21.06 -4.60 -22.61
N LEU A 163 -22.05 -5.16 -23.32
CA LEU A 163 -22.68 -4.49 -24.47
C LEU A 163 -23.71 -3.42 -24.09
N THR A 164 -24.36 -3.60 -22.95
CA THR A 164 -25.41 -2.67 -22.50
C THR A 164 -25.21 -2.31 -21.03
N GLN A 165 -25.56 -1.09 -20.67
CA GLN A 165 -25.56 -0.69 -19.26
C GLN A 165 -26.51 -1.59 -18.46
N SER A 166 -26.00 -2.14 -17.36
CA SER A 166 -26.83 -2.92 -16.46
C SER A 166 -27.71 -2.01 -15.61
N THR A 167 -29.00 -2.27 -15.61
CA THR A 167 -29.95 -1.70 -14.64
C THR A 167 -30.02 -2.54 -13.36
N LEU A 168 -29.47 -3.74 -13.39
CA LEU A 168 -29.33 -4.68 -12.29
C LEU A 168 -27.86 -4.75 -11.88
N ARG A 169 -27.58 -5.07 -10.63
CA ARG A 169 -26.23 -5.23 -10.12
C ARG A 169 -25.53 -6.51 -10.64
N ALA A 170 -25.62 -6.74 -11.92
CA ALA A 170 -24.97 -7.89 -12.53
C ALA A 170 -23.53 -7.55 -12.94
N PRO A 171 -22.55 -8.37 -12.56
CA PRO A 171 -21.19 -8.21 -13.04
C PRO A 171 -21.09 -8.51 -14.53
N VAL A 172 -20.05 -7.99 -15.17
CA VAL A 172 -19.73 -8.35 -16.57
C VAL A 172 -19.36 -9.83 -16.63
N ILE A 173 -18.53 -10.28 -15.70
CA ILE A 173 -18.09 -11.68 -15.61
C ILE A 173 -17.92 -12.11 -14.15
N GLY A 174 -18.09 -13.40 -13.89
CA GLY A 174 -17.76 -14.04 -12.63
C GLY A 174 -17.06 -15.37 -12.84
N PHE A 175 -16.16 -15.72 -11.94
CA PHE A 175 -15.39 -16.97 -11.98
C PHE A 175 -15.95 -17.99 -10.99
N GLY A 176 -16.00 -19.25 -11.40
CA GLY A 176 -16.32 -20.38 -10.52
C GLY A 176 -15.12 -20.79 -9.65
N PRO A 177 -15.32 -21.69 -8.67
CA PRO A 177 -14.23 -22.23 -7.85
C PRO A 177 -13.10 -22.84 -8.69
N ARG A 178 -11.87 -22.73 -8.21
CA ARG A 178 -10.68 -23.30 -8.84
C ARG A 178 -10.44 -22.86 -10.29
N SER A 179 -11.06 -21.76 -10.71
CA SER A 179 -10.81 -21.19 -12.04
C SER A 179 -9.43 -20.54 -12.11
N LYS A 180 -8.81 -20.61 -13.28
CA LYS A 180 -7.49 -20.04 -13.54
C LYS A 180 -7.53 -19.16 -14.78
N VAL A 181 -7.08 -17.92 -14.65
CA VAL A 181 -6.85 -17.00 -15.78
C VAL A 181 -5.35 -16.91 -16.03
N VAL A 182 -4.92 -17.33 -17.22
CA VAL A 182 -3.54 -17.30 -17.67
C VAL A 182 -3.36 -16.16 -18.66
N GLY A 183 -2.35 -15.35 -18.42
CA GLY A 183 -2.08 -14.15 -19.19
C GLY A 183 -2.98 -12.96 -18.80
N LYS A 184 -3.04 -11.98 -19.68
CA LYS A 184 -3.81 -10.73 -19.44
C LYS A 184 -5.25 -10.90 -19.90
N LEU A 185 -6.20 -10.58 -19.02
CA LEU A 185 -7.62 -10.41 -19.32
C LEU A 185 -8.05 -8.97 -19.05
N ALA A 186 -8.65 -8.32 -20.03
CA ALA A 186 -9.33 -7.03 -19.84
C ALA A 186 -10.84 -7.25 -19.69
N VAL A 187 -11.48 -6.45 -18.81
CA VAL A 187 -12.93 -6.44 -18.60
C VAL A 187 -13.42 -5.01 -18.68
N GLU A 188 -14.28 -4.72 -19.63
CA GLU A 188 -14.87 -3.41 -19.85
C GLU A 188 -16.35 -3.41 -19.46
N ALA A 189 -16.68 -2.63 -18.45
CA ALA A 189 -18.04 -2.43 -18.01
C ALA A 189 -18.64 -1.19 -18.71
N ALA A 190 -19.88 -1.30 -19.19
CA ALA A 190 -20.53 -0.22 -19.93
C ALA A 190 -20.92 1.01 -19.08
N GLY A 191 -20.67 0.95 -17.78
CA GLY A 191 -21.00 2.02 -16.84
C GLY A 191 -22.45 1.96 -16.35
N GLY A 192 -22.86 3.00 -15.61
CA GLY A 192 -24.19 3.08 -14.98
C GLY A 192 -24.12 2.92 -13.45
N ASP A 193 -25.23 3.20 -12.77
CA ASP A 193 -25.28 3.28 -11.30
C ASP A 193 -25.12 1.91 -10.58
N PHE A 194 -25.21 0.81 -11.33
CA PHE A 194 -25.17 -0.55 -10.79
C PHE A 194 -24.09 -1.43 -11.44
N CYS A 195 -23.11 -0.82 -12.08
CA CYS A 195 -22.10 -1.52 -12.83
C CYS A 195 -21.17 -2.32 -11.90
N GLN A 196 -20.98 -3.60 -12.21
CA GLN A 196 -19.94 -4.41 -11.59
C GLN A 196 -19.04 -4.98 -12.70
N GLY A 197 -17.73 -4.84 -12.54
CA GLY A 197 -16.77 -5.41 -13.49
C GLY A 197 -16.67 -6.92 -13.31
N VAL A 198 -15.96 -7.35 -12.28
CA VAL A 198 -15.68 -8.76 -12.02
C VAL A 198 -16.18 -9.15 -10.64
N LEU A 199 -16.89 -10.29 -10.57
CA LEU A 199 -17.33 -10.89 -9.31
C LEU A 199 -16.71 -12.29 -9.13
N ILE A 200 -16.06 -12.48 -8.00
CA ILE A 200 -15.59 -13.77 -7.50
C ILE A 200 -16.30 -13.99 -6.16
N SER A 201 -17.35 -14.81 -6.16
CA SER A 201 -18.19 -15.05 -4.98
C SER A 201 -18.35 -16.53 -4.75
N ASP A 202 -18.16 -16.98 -3.50
CA ASP A 202 -18.24 -18.39 -3.16
C ASP A 202 -17.39 -19.27 -4.09
N ALA A 203 -16.19 -18.78 -4.42
CA ALA A 203 -15.28 -19.35 -5.41
C ALA A 203 -13.87 -19.49 -4.82
N PRO A 204 -13.60 -20.55 -4.05
CA PRO A 204 -12.25 -20.79 -3.53
C PRO A 204 -11.25 -21.05 -4.65
N ASP A 205 -9.98 -20.71 -4.38
CA ASP A 205 -8.81 -21.04 -5.18
C ASP A 205 -8.85 -20.50 -6.63
N VAL A 206 -9.43 -19.32 -6.82
CA VAL A 206 -9.36 -18.63 -8.12
C VAL A 206 -7.99 -17.97 -8.26
N THR A 207 -7.33 -18.24 -9.39
CA THR A 207 -6.00 -17.71 -9.69
C THR A 207 -6.05 -16.83 -10.95
N VAL A 208 -5.39 -15.67 -10.91
CA VAL A 208 -5.38 -14.71 -12.02
C VAL A 208 -3.96 -14.18 -12.24
N ASP A 209 -3.43 -14.31 -13.46
CA ASP A 209 -2.15 -13.70 -13.76
C ASP A 209 -2.25 -12.18 -13.84
N ARG A 210 -3.11 -11.68 -14.73
CA ARG A 210 -3.34 -10.23 -14.84
C ARG A 210 -4.78 -9.96 -15.24
N ILE A 211 -5.43 -9.07 -14.50
CA ILE A 211 -6.77 -8.59 -14.81
C ILE A 211 -6.80 -7.08 -14.81
N GLU A 212 -7.39 -6.51 -15.87
CA GLU A 212 -7.65 -5.08 -16.01
C GLU A 212 -9.14 -4.86 -16.09
N VAL A 213 -9.70 -4.11 -15.15
CA VAL A 213 -11.14 -3.85 -15.07
C VAL A 213 -11.38 -2.35 -15.24
N ARG A 214 -12.13 -1.95 -16.26
CA ARG A 214 -12.39 -0.55 -16.56
C ARG A 214 -13.90 -0.32 -16.75
N SER A 215 -14.37 0.81 -16.25
CA SER A 215 -15.68 1.33 -16.67
C SER A 215 -15.48 2.33 -17.81
N THR A 216 -16.29 2.21 -18.87
CA THR A 216 -16.26 3.14 -20.00
C THR A 216 -16.85 4.49 -19.66
N VAL A 217 -17.62 4.57 -18.56
CA VAL A 217 -18.19 5.83 -18.06
C VAL A 217 -17.49 6.17 -16.75
N PRO A 218 -16.87 7.35 -16.64
CA PRO A 218 -16.34 7.82 -15.37
C PRO A 218 -17.48 7.92 -14.35
N GLY A 219 -17.57 6.95 -13.44
CA GLY A 219 -18.62 6.89 -12.41
C GLY A 219 -18.13 7.32 -11.04
N ALA A 220 -16.84 7.44 -10.91
CA ALA A 220 -16.21 7.77 -9.66
C ALA A 220 -16.68 9.12 -9.14
N GLY A 221 -17.19 9.15 -7.93
CA GLY A 221 -17.48 10.38 -7.20
C GLY A 221 -18.92 10.89 -7.34
N ARG A 222 -19.86 10.08 -7.72
CA ARG A 222 -21.22 10.54 -7.94
C ARG A 222 -22.07 10.79 -6.73
N SER A 223 -21.88 10.20 -5.65
CA SER A 223 -22.73 10.49 -4.50
C SER A 223 -21.92 11.15 -3.40
N GLY A 224 -22.14 12.40 -3.20
CA GLY A 224 -21.84 13.04 -1.93
C GLY A 224 -22.36 12.16 -0.79
N GLY A 225 -21.53 12.00 0.22
CA GLY A 225 -21.62 11.11 1.36
C GLY A 225 -23.00 10.58 1.76
N GLY A 226 -23.03 9.37 2.25
CA GLY A 226 -24.20 8.76 2.87
C GLY A 226 -25.19 8.07 1.92
N GLY A 227 -24.89 8.01 0.64
CA GLY A 227 -25.72 7.30 -0.33
C GLY A 227 -25.77 5.81 -0.05
N ASN A 228 -26.94 5.23 -0.18
CA ASN A 228 -27.23 3.83 0.01
C ASN A 228 -26.16 2.95 -0.65
N VAL A 229 -25.48 2.11 0.12
CA VAL A 229 -24.45 1.14 -0.31
C VAL A 229 -24.87 0.31 -1.53
N ALA A 230 -26.18 0.30 -1.76
CA ALA A 230 -26.85 -0.42 -2.80
C ALA A 230 -26.59 0.04 -4.24
N THR A 231 -26.10 1.25 -4.46
CA THR A 231 -25.99 1.86 -5.80
C THR A 231 -24.56 2.11 -6.27
N ARG A 232 -23.55 1.61 -5.56
CA ARG A 232 -22.15 1.88 -5.89
C ARG A 232 -21.59 0.86 -6.89
N ASN A 233 -20.90 1.39 -7.89
CA ASN A 233 -20.22 0.59 -8.90
C ASN A 233 -18.99 -0.10 -8.29
N ASN A 234 -18.80 -1.37 -8.61
CA ASN A 234 -17.64 -2.13 -8.15
C ASN A 234 -16.80 -2.61 -9.34
N GLY A 235 -15.49 -2.42 -9.27
CA GLY A 235 -14.57 -2.94 -10.29
C GLY A 235 -14.33 -4.44 -10.12
N LEU A 236 -13.54 -4.81 -9.13
CA LEU A 236 -13.29 -6.20 -8.73
C LEU A 236 -13.88 -6.45 -7.35
N ARG A 237 -14.71 -7.45 -7.22
CA ARG A 237 -15.27 -7.88 -5.94
C ARG A 237 -15.00 -9.36 -5.68
N VAL A 238 -14.35 -9.64 -4.53
CA VAL A 238 -14.02 -11.00 -4.07
C VAL A 238 -14.73 -11.23 -2.74
N ILE A 239 -15.67 -12.16 -2.70
CA ILE A 239 -16.53 -12.42 -1.54
C ILE A 239 -16.53 -13.90 -1.22
N ASN A 240 -16.35 -14.24 0.08
CA ASN A 240 -16.37 -15.62 0.56
C ASN A 240 -15.56 -16.57 -0.35
N SER A 241 -14.38 -16.11 -0.79
CA SER A 241 -13.55 -16.78 -1.78
C SER A 241 -12.13 -16.97 -1.25
N PRO A 242 -11.94 -17.96 -0.37
CA PRO A 242 -10.61 -18.24 0.19
C PRO A 242 -9.64 -18.71 -0.88
N GLY A 243 -8.36 -18.39 -0.69
CA GLY A 243 -7.30 -18.78 -1.63
C GLY A 243 -7.29 -18.01 -2.96
N PHE A 244 -8.01 -16.88 -3.04
CA PHE A 244 -7.91 -16.03 -4.23
C PHE A 244 -6.48 -15.52 -4.40
N THR A 245 -5.90 -15.68 -5.59
CA THR A 245 -4.58 -15.15 -5.91
C THR A 245 -4.60 -14.37 -7.21
N ALA A 246 -3.92 -13.22 -7.24
CA ALA A 246 -3.73 -12.45 -8.45
C ALA A 246 -2.31 -11.89 -8.50
N ASN A 247 -1.60 -12.09 -9.62
CA ASN A 247 -0.27 -11.49 -9.78
C ASN A 247 -0.39 -9.99 -10.02
N ARG A 248 -1.38 -9.57 -10.85
CA ARG A 248 -1.58 -8.15 -11.17
C ARG A 248 -3.05 -7.81 -11.36
N VAL A 249 -3.49 -6.78 -10.65
CA VAL A 249 -4.86 -6.22 -10.74
C VAL A 249 -4.75 -4.75 -11.08
N TYR A 250 -5.47 -4.31 -12.11
CA TYR A 250 -5.68 -2.91 -12.45
C TYR A 250 -7.17 -2.60 -12.50
N VAL A 251 -7.61 -1.54 -11.81
CA VAL A 251 -9.02 -1.12 -11.79
C VAL A 251 -9.13 0.38 -12.01
N GLU A 252 -10.02 0.79 -12.91
CA GLU A 252 -10.19 2.19 -13.30
C GLU A 252 -11.65 2.58 -13.44
N ASN A 253 -12.00 3.79 -12.99
CA ASN A 253 -13.32 4.42 -13.13
C ASN A 253 -14.46 3.71 -12.38
N PHE A 254 -14.23 3.27 -11.16
CA PHE A 254 -15.28 2.72 -10.30
C PHE A 254 -15.38 3.47 -8.98
N ASP A 255 -16.59 3.57 -8.42
CA ASP A 255 -16.80 4.14 -7.09
C ASP A 255 -16.04 3.32 -6.03
N TRP A 256 -16.25 2.01 -6.01
CA TRP A 256 -15.53 1.06 -5.18
C TRP A 256 -14.71 0.16 -6.09
N ALA A 257 -13.44 0.52 -6.24
CA ALA A 257 -12.64 -0.13 -7.27
C ALA A 257 -12.38 -1.59 -6.94
N VAL A 258 -11.87 -1.91 -5.75
CA VAL A 258 -11.55 -3.28 -5.33
C VAL A 258 -12.15 -3.55 -3.96
N TRP A 259 -12.80 -4.71 -3.83
CA TRP A 259 -13.46 -5.09 -2.60
C TRP A 259 -13.22 -6.56 -2.26
N PHE A 260 -12.60 -6.80 -1.11
CA PHE A 260 -12.45 -8.13 -0.49
C PHE A 260 -13.41 -8.22 0.70
N GLU A 261 -14.19 -9.29 0.79
CA GLU A 261 -15.16 -9.52 1.85
C GLU A 261 -15.17 -11.00 2.24
N GLU A 262 -15.10 -11.32 3.54
CA GLU A 262 -15.17 -12.68 4.08
C GLU A 262 -14.21 -13.68 3.40
N SER A 263 -13.09 -13.18 2.87
CA SER A 263 -12.14 -13.97 2.09
C SER A 263 -10.86 -14.21 2.89
N ARG A 264 -10.45 -15.48 2.98
CA ARG A 264 -9.25 -15.88 3.72
C ARG A 264 -8.13 -16.26 2.76
N ALA A 265 -6.90 -16.09 3.20
CA ALA A 265 -5.70 -16.48 2.46
C ALA A 265 -5.66 -15.93 1.02
N PHE A 266 -6.14 -14.70 0.81
CA PHE A 266 -6.02 -14.08 -0.49
C PHE A 266 -4.65 -13.40 -0.65
N GLU A 267 -4.16 -13.39 -1.89
CA GLU A 267 -2.87 -12.80 -2.21
C GLU A 267 -2.93 -11.99 -3.51
N VAL A 268 -2.43 -10.75 -3.46
CA VAL A 268 -2.31 -9.88 -4.64
C VAL A 268 -0.88 -9.39 -4.76
N GLY A 269 -0.20 -9.73 -5.85
CA GLY A 269 1.18 -9.33 -6.11
C GLY A 269 1.32 -7.83 -6.37
N TRP A 270 0.48 -7.29 -7.25
CA TRP A 270 0.44 -5.85 -7.56
C TRP A 270 -0.99 -5.38 -7.77
N LEU A 271 -1.39 -4.33 -7.07
CA LEU A 271 -2.71 -3.73 -7.16
C LEU A 271 -2.63 -2.27 -7.56
N GLU A 272 -3.19 -1.90 -8.70
CA GLU A 272 -3.24 -0.53 -9.19
C GLU A 272 -4.69 -0.06 -9.36
N VAL A 273 -5.00 1.11 -8.79
CA VAL A 273 -6.33 1.70 -8.88
C VAL A 273 -6.23 3.17 -9.27
N SER A 274 -7.03 3.56 -10.26
CA SER A 274 -7.16 4.97 -10.64
C SER A 274 -8.62 5.38 -10.80
N THR A 275 -8.89 6.66 -10.58
CA THR A 275 -10.21 7.29 -10.71
C THR A 275 -11.28 6.54 -9.89
N TYR A 276 -11.32 6.81 -8.60
CA TYR A 276 -12.13 6.09 -7.61
C TYR A 276 -12.77 7.03 -6.57
N SER A 277 -13.75 6.52 -5.83
CA SER A 277 -14.19 7.09 -4.55
C SER A 277 -13.57 6.34 -3.38
N LEU A 278 -13.64 5.01 -3.37
CA LEU A 278 -12.95 4.12 -2.44
C LEU A 278 -12.13 3.11 -3.23
N ALA A 279 -10.79 3.21 -3.14
CA ALA A 279 -9.94 2.39 -4.00
C ALA A 279 -9.91 0.93 -3.57
N VAL A 280 -9.55 0.64 -2.33
CA VAL A 280 -9.45 -0.73 -1.80
C VAL A 280 -10.25 -0.83 -0.52
N ARG A 281 -11.17 -1.77 -0.48
CA ARG A 281 -11.93 -2.11 0.73
C ARG A 281 -11.68 -3.54 1.14
N ILE A 282 -11.29 -3.74 2.39
CA ILE A 282 -11.19 -5.04 3.04
C ILE A 282 -12.26 -5.07 4.11
N LYS A 283 -13.31 -5.90 3.91
CA LYS A 283 -14.50 -5.92 4.75
C LYS A 283 -14.81 -7.33 5.23
N GLY A 284 -15.27 -7.43 6.47
CA GLY A 284 -15.88 -8.63 7.05
C GLY A 284 -15.00 -9.88 7.04
N GLY A 285 -14.44 -10.30 8.17
CA GLY A 285 -13.85 -11.63 8.33
C GLY A 285 -12.68 -12.01 7.40
N CYS A 286 -12.03 -11.05 6.74
CA CYS A 286 -10.84 -11.33 5.96
C CYS A 286 -9.68 -11.70 6.87
N SER A 287 -8.92 -12.73 6.51
CA SER A 287 -7.76 -13.15 7.30
C SER A 287 -6.67 -13.76 6.43
N GLN A 288 -5.42 -13.74 6.96
CA GLN A 288 -4.26 -14.30 6.27
C GLN A 288 -4.07 -13.68 4.86
N ALA A 289 -4.37 -12.39 4.74
CA ALA A 289 -4.38 -11.69 3.47
C ALA A 289 -3.07 -10.95 3.21
N ARG A 290 -2.65 -10.90 1.95
CA ARG A 290 -1.40 -10.27 1.52
C ARG A 290 -1.63 -9.40 0.28
N ILE A 291 -1.17 -8.14 0.34
CA ILE A 291 -1.04 -7.27 -0.83
C ILE A 291 0.42 -6.80 -0.86
N HIS A 292 1.19 -7.26 -1.84
CA HIS A 292 2.64 -7.10 -1.87
C HIS A 292 3.12 -5.79 -2.49
N GLY A 293 2.28 -5.11 -3.25
CA GLY A 293 2.60 -3.82 -3.82
C GLY A 293 1.42 -3.19 -4.52
N GLY A 294 1.52 -1.89 -4.78
CA GLY A 294 0.49 -1.21 -5.54
C GLY A 294 0.54 0.29 -5.51
N HIS A 295 -0.32 0.88 -6.30
CA HIS A 295 -0.47 2.31 -6.41
C HIS A 295 -1.94 2.70 -6.61
N VAL A 296 -2.39 3.61 -5.79
CA VAL A 296 -3.72 4.21 -5.85
C VAL A 296 -3.56 5.70 -6.12
N TYR A 297 -4.21 6.21 -7.16
CA TYR A 297 -4.06 7.60 -7.57
C TYR A 297 -5.31 8.14 -8.26
N LYS A 298 -5.41 9.48 -8.36
CA LYS A 298 -6.56 10.16 -8.98
C LYS A 298 -7.89 9.82 -8.30
N ALA A 299 -8.03 10.10 -7.00
CA ALA A 299 -9.36 10.13 -6.40
C ALA A 299 -10.29 10.97 -7.28
N GLY A 300 -11.52 10.50 -7.46
CA GLY A 300 -12.46 11.03 -8.45
C GLY A 300 -12.66 12.54 -8.45
N PRO A 301 -13.39 13.10 -9.40
CA PRO A 301 -13.33 14.51 -9.82
C PRO A 301 -13.74 15.53 -8.76
N ASN A 302 -14.26 15.11 -7.64
CA ASN A 302 -14.61 16.00 -6.54
C ASN A 302 -13.46 16.03 -5.52
N SER A 303 -12.53 16.98 -5.68
CA SER A 303 -11.47 17.33 -4.75
C SER A 303 -11.97 17.83 -3.37
N ALA A 304 -13.26 17.80 -3.11
CA ALA A 304 -13.83 18.11 -1.81
C ALA A 304 -13.59 16.93 -0.84
N TYR A 305 -13.29 17.24 0.43
CA TYR A 305 -13.31 16.24 1.48
C TYR A 305 -14.69 15.60 1.54
N LEU A 306 -14.75 14.34 1.14
CA LEU A 306 -15.98 13.55 1.20
C LEU A 306 -15.71 12.34 2.10
N PRO A 307 -16.47 12.20 3.21
CA PRO A 307 -16.35 11.03 4.08
C PRO A 307 -16.50 9.72 3.29
N GLY A 308 -15.57 8.80 3.48
CA GLY A 308 -15.54 7.51 2.81
C GLY A 308 -14.65 7.41 1.57
N TYR A 309 -14.03 8.51 1.14
CA TYR A 309 -13.12 8.52 -0.02
C TYR A 309 -11.69 8.15 0.39
N ASN A 310 -11.52 6.90 0.82
CA ASN A 310 -10.24 6.40 1.30
C ASN A 310 -9.45 5.69 0.20
N GLY A 311 -8.12 5.75 0.29
CA GLY A 311 -7.25 4.93 -0.55
C GLY A 311 -7.40 3.45 -0.21
N LEU A 312 -7.14 3.09 1.05
CA LEU A 312 -7.38 1.74 1.57
C LEU A 312 -8.19 1.83 2.86
N LEU A 313 -9.32 1.12 2.90
CA LEU A 313 -10.21 1.04 4.05
C LEU A 313 -10.37 -0.39 4.52
N MET A 314 -10.00 -0.64 5.77
CA MET A 314 -10.42 -1.84 6.52
C MET A 314 -11.57 -1.44 7.42
N GLU A 315 -12.77 -1.99 7.15
CA GLU A 315 -13.99 -1.63 7.87
C GLU A 315 -14.87 -2.87 8.04
N ASN A 316 -15.24 -3.19 9.28
CA ASN A 316 -15.88 -4.48 9.52
C ASN A 316 -16.98 -4.46 10.55
N GLN A 317 -17.98 -5.29 10.28
CA GLN A 317 -18.91 -5.84 11.27
C GLN A 317 -18.41 -7.18 11.84
N THR A 318 -17.44 -7.82 11.19
CA THR A 318 -16.78 -9.06 11.60
C THR A 318 -15.27 -8.83 11.66
N ALA A 319 -14.59 -9.35 12.66
CA ALA A 319 -13.16 -9.16 12.88
C ALA A 319 -12.32 -9.64 11.68
N SER A 320 -11.34 -8.85 11.29
CA SER A 320 -10.27 -9.28 10.38
C SER A 320 -8.97 -9.49 11.14
N ASP A 321 -8.16 -10.44 10.67
CA ASP A 321 -6.94 -10.86 11.34
C ASP A 321 -5.82 -11.22 10.35
N ASP A 322 -4.57 -10.97 10.74
CA ASP A 322 -3.36 -11.27 9.96
C ASP A 322 -3.44 -10.75 8.51
N ILE A 323 -3.55 -9.44 8.37
CA ILE A 323 -3.52 -8.76 7.07
C ILE A 323 -2.21 -8.01 6.92
N ARG A 324 -1.53 -8.19 5.79
CA ARG A 324 -0.27 -7.49 5.49
C ARG A 324 -0.36 -6.75 4.16
N ILE A 325 -0.03 -5.48 4.22
CA ILE A 325 0.05 -4.59 3.06
C ILE A 325 1.48 -4.07 2.98
N SER A 326 2.16 -4.31 1.87
CA SER A 326 3.55 -3.87 1.71
C SER A 326 3.78 -3.11 0.41
N ASN A 327 4.74 -2.18 0.40
CA ASN A 327 5.15 -1.41 -0.77
C ASN A 327 3.97 -0.77 -1.52
N PHE A 328 3.01 -0.23 -0.77
CA PHE A 328 1.76 0.28 -1.32
C PHE A 328 1.71 1.80 -1.17
N THR A 329 1.42 2.50 -2.27
CA THR A 329 1.35 3.96 -2.30
C THR A 329 -0.09 4.41 -2.55
N VAL A 330 -0.54 5.39 -1.77
CA VAL A 330 -1.82 6.08 -1.96
C VAL A 330 -1.56 7.55 -2.19
N ASP A 331 -1.92 8.05 -3.36
CA ASP A 331 -1.84 9.45 -3.73
C ASP A 331 -3.22 10.10 -3.78
N ASP A 332 -3.32 11.30 -3.21
CA ASP A 332 -4.45 12.22 -3.32
C ASP A 332 -5.81 11.60 -2.92
N ALA A 333 -5.83 10.79 -1.86
CA ALA A 333 -7.08 10.26 -1.32
C ALA A 333 -7.99 11.41 -0.83
N GLY A 334 -9.27 11.37 -1.15
CA GLY A 334 -10.21 12.43 -0.76
C GLY A 334 -10.47 12.52 0.76
N GLU A 335 -10.31 11.43 1.49
CA GLU A 335 -10.36 11.40 2.96
C GLU A 335 -9.00 10.90 3.51
N HIS A 336 -8.87 9.65 3.88
CA HIS A 336 -7.63 9.11 4.44
C HIS A 336 -6.87 8.27 3.42
N GLY A 337 -5.54 8.29 3.49
CA GLY A 337 -4.71 7.37 2.69
C GLY A 337 -5.02 5.92 3.08
N TYR A 338 -4.84 5.60 4.36
CA TYR A 338 -5.13 4.30 4.95
C TYR A 338 -6.03 4.47 6.18
N ARG A 339 -7.04 3.62 6.30
CA ARG A 339 -7.94 3.64 7.45
C ARG A 339 -8.22 2.21 7.93
N VAL A 340 -7.95 1.97 9.20
CA VAL A 340 -8.37 0.76 9.92
C VAL A 340 -9.47 1.18 10.90
N SER A 341 -10.69 0.76 10.64
CA SER A 341 -11.84 1.09 11.49
C SER A 341 -12.88 -0.03 11.40
N GLY A 342 -14.00 0.14 12.08
CA GLY A 342 -15.09 -0.83 11.96
C GLY A 342 -15.96 -0.84 13.21
N PHE A 343 -16.79 -1.86 13.33
CA PHE A 343 -17.69 -2.10 14.46
C PHE A 343 -17.22 -3.27 15.32
N THR A 344 -16.04 -3.82 15.03
CA THR A 344 -15.40 -4.91 15.77
C THR A 344 -13.89 -4.76 15.76
N THR A 345 -13.22 -5.41 16.70
CA THR A 345 -11.76 -5.41 16.82
C THR A 345 -11.10 -5.99 15.57
N GLN A 346 -10.18 -5.22 14.98
CA GLN A 346 -9.25 -5.70 13.96
C GLN A 346 -7.94 -6.08 14.64
N THR A 347 -7.34 -7.21 14.23
CA THR A 347 -6.14 -7.73 14.87
C THR A 347 -5.03 -8.03 13.87
N ASN A 348 -3.77 -7.90 14.33
CA ASN A 348 -2.58 -8.31 13.56
C ASN A 348 -2.50 -7.71 12.14
N ILE A 349 -2.66 -6.38 12.03
CA ILE A 349 -2.59 -5.67 10.77
C ILE A 349 -1.19 -5.06 10.60
N TRP A 350 -0.57 -5.32 9.46
CA TRP A 350 0.77 -4.84 9.13
C TRP A 350 0.76 -3.98 7.88
N PHE A 351 1.34 -2.79 8.01
CA PHE A 351 1.69 -1.91 6.90
C PHE A 351 3.21 -1.81 6.85
N ASP A 352 3.81 -2.20 5.74
CA ASP A 352 5.26 -2.23 5.56
C ASP A 352 5.67 -1.42 4.32
N HIS A 353 6.54 -0.41 4.50
CA HIS A 353 6.96 0.51 3.43
C HIS A 353 5.78 1.13 2.66
N CYS A 354 4.69 1.43 3.36
CA CYS A 354 3.52 2.07 2.77
C CYS A 354 3.64 3.59 2.78
N MET A 355 3.11 4.24 1.73
CA MET A 355 3.14 5.68 1.59
C MET A 355 1.74 6.26 1.38
N ALA A 356 1.41 7.32 2.11
CA ALA A 356 0.24 8.17 1.87
C ALA A 356 0.72 9.58 1.49
N ARG A 357 0.31 10.09 0.35
CA ARG A 357 0.68 11.42 -0.13
C ARG A 357 -0.55 12.20 -0.55
N GLY A 358 -0.63 13.47 -0.13
CA GLY A 358 -1.72 14.37 -0.54
C GLY A 358 -3.10 14.00 0.01
N SER A 359 -3.18 13.22 1.10
CA SER A 359 -4.47 12.80 1.68
C SER A 359 -5.29 14.00 2.15
N GLY A 360 -6.56 14.05 1.79
CA GLY A 360 -7.49 15.10 2.25
C GLY A 360 -7.70 15.08 3.77
N GLY A 361 -7.61 13.91 4.38
CA GLY A 361 -7.58 13.65 5.81
C GLY A 361 -6.23 13.15 6.29
N SER A 362 -6.21 12.21 7.24
CA SER A 362 -4.97 11.64 7.76
C SER A 362 -4.30 10.73 6.74
N GLY A 363 -2.96 10.66 6.77
CA GLY A 363 -2.21 9.69 5.97
C GLY A 363 -2.56 8.27 6.37
N PHE A 364 -2.42 7.97 7.67
CA PHE A 364 -2.78 6.70 8.29
C PHE A 364 -3.71 6.94 9.47
N LYS A 365 -4.80 6.18 9.54
CA LYS A 365 -5.77 6.29 10.63
C LYS A 365 -6.14 4.91 11.19
N VAL A 366 -6.03 4.78 12.50
CA VAL A 366 -6.61 3.67 13.26
C VAL A 366 -7.69 4.24 14.15
N LEU A 367 -8.90 3.69 14.09
CA LEU A 367 -10.04 4.13 14.87
C LEU A 367 -10.81 2.94 15.44
N GLY A 368 -10.83 2.80 16.76
CA GLY A 368 -11.75 1.91 17.47
C GLY A 368 -13.15 2.51 17.60
N GLY A 369 -14.10 1.75 18.10
CA GLY A 369 -15.49 2.17 18.30
C GLY A 369 -15.66 3.14 19.48
N ASP A 370 -16.76 3.87 19.49
CA ASP A 370 -17.16 4.69 20.62
C ASP A 370 -17.57 3.80 21.80
N ASP A 371 -17.30 4.28 23.03
CA ASP A 371 -17.68 3.57 24.26
C ASP A 371 -19.20 3.31 24.34
N ASN A 372 -19.99 4.10 23.62
CA ASN A 372 -21.43 3.93 23.48
C ASN A 372 -21.84 2.83 22.49
N GLU A 373 -20.92 2.31 21.67
CA GLU A 373 -21.14 1.33 20.60
C GLU A 373 -20.35 0.03 20.81
N ASN A 374 -20.25 -0.48 22.03
CA ASN A 374 -19.53 -1.70 22.41
C ASN A 374 -18.01 -1.59 22.63
N GLY A 375 -17.44 -0.40 22.71
CA GLY A 375 -16.07 -0.16 23.21
C GLY A 375 -14.95 -1.00 22.57
N PHE A 376 -15.08 -1.43 21.30
CA PHE A 376 -14.06 -2.27 20.68
C PHE A 376 -12.78 -1.48 20.42
N ARG A 377 -11.64 -2.16 20.52
CA ARG A 377 -10.31 -1.59 20.32
C ARG A 377 -9.54 -2.42 19.29
N ASN A 378 -8.97 -1.77 18.28
CA ASN A 378 -8.08 -2.45 17.33
C ASN A 378 -6.77 -2.82 18.03
N ARG A 379 -6.17 -3.98 17.70
CA ARG A 379 -4.99 -4.51 18.39
C ARG A 379 -3.94 -5.07 17.44
N GLY A 380 -2.66 -4.98 17.86
CA GLY A 380 -1.57 -5.56 17.08
C GLY A 380 -1.38 -4.88 15.72
N ILE A 381 -1.54 -3.55 15.68
CA ILE A 381 -1.37 -2.79 14.42
C ILE A 381 0.09 -2.34 14.30
N THR A 382 0.75 -2.72 13.24
CA THR A 382 2.15 -2.32 12.98
C THR A 382 2.28 -1.50 11.70
N PHE A 383 2.93 -0.36 11.82
CA PHE A 383 3.40 0.47 10.71
C PHE A 383 4.92 0.45 10.69
N ASN A 384 5.52 -0.22 9.71
CA ASN A 384 6.96 -0.31 9.54
C ASN A 384 7.40 0.52 8.34
N ALA A 385 8.33 1.45 8.54
CA ALA A 385 8.86 2.35 7.52
C ALA A 385 7.78 3.04 6.67
N CYS A 386 6.63 3.34 7.28
CA CYS A 386 5.51 4.01 6.61
C CYS A 386 5.71 5.51 6.55
N THR A 387 5.31 6.13 5.44
CA THR A 387 5.51 7.56 5.19
C THR A 387 4.20 8.28 4.89
N ALA A 388 3.93 9.36 5.62
CA ALA A 388 2.82 10.29 5.37
C ALA A 388 3.36 11.64 4.90
N ILE A 389 2.96 12.06 3.70
CA ILE A 389 3.37 13.33 3.10
C ILE A 389 2.12 14.15 2.79
N ASP A 390 2.09 15.42 3.15
CA ASP A 390 0.98 16.34 2.87
C ASP A 390 -0.40 15.80 3.29
N SER A 391 -0.50 15.28 4.50
CA SER A 391 -1.80 14.87 5.07
C SER A 391 -2.62 16.09 5.48
N GLY A 392 -3.97 15.97 5.47
CA GLY A 392 -4.88 17.04 5.88
C GLY A 392 -5.00 18.17 4.87
N THR A 393 -4.86 17.87 3.59
CA THR A 393 -4.94 18.87 2.51
C THR A 393 -6.33 19.54 2.42
N ILE A 394 -7.36 18.89 2.92
CA ILE A 394 -8.74 19.36 2.92
C ILE A 394 -9.28 19.54 4.34
N ASN A 395 -9.08 18.56 5.23
CA ASN A 395 -9.55 18.62 6.62
C ASN A 395 -8.39 19.01 7.55
N ARG A 396 -8.55 20.15 8.21
CA ARG A 396 -7.52 20.78 9.09
C ARG A 396 -7.22 20.01 10.38
N ASN A 397 -8.08 19.08 10.81
CA ASN A 397 -7.92 18.31 12.04
C ASN A 397 -7.32 16.91 11.80
N CYS A 398 -6.50 16.76 10.77
CA CYS A 398 -5.93 15.49 10.38
C CYS A 398 -4.41 15.46 10.56
N CYS A 399 -3.87 14.27 10.61
CA CYS A 399 -2.50 13.99 11.03
C CYS A 399 -1.77 13.13 9.99
N GLY A 400 -0.46 13.05 10.11
CA GLY A 400 0.29 11.99 9.42
C GLY A 400 -0.19 10.61 9.88
N PHE A 401 -0.15 10.37 11.20
CA PHE A 401 -0.69 9.17 11.83
C PHE A 401 -1.70 9.57 12.92
N LEU A 402 -2.90 9.04 12.84
CA LEU A 402 -3.97 9.22 13.82
C LEU A 402 -4.34 7.86 14.42
N ILE A 403 -4.06 7.67 15.70
CA ILE A 403 -4.30 6.43 16.42
C ILE A 403 -5.29 6.69 17.56
N GLN A 404 -6.47 6.11 17.46
CA GLN A 404 -7.55 6.33 18.43
C GLN A 404 -8.19 4.99 18.85
N ARG A 405 -8.37 4.79 20.16
CA ARG A 405 -8.98 3.58 20.75
C ARG A 405 -8.35 2.29 20.22
N ALA A 406 -7.05 2.18 20.39
CA ALA A 406 -6.27 1.04 19.92
C ALA A 406 -5.27 0.57 20.99
N ASP A 407 -4.96 -0.72 20.95
CA ASP A 407 -4.00 -1.37 21.85
C ASP A 407 -2.90 -2.06 21.04
N ASP A 408 -1.70 -2.19 21.62
CA ASP A 408 -0.54 -2.84 20.99
C ASP A 408 -0.29 -2.30 19.57
N VAL A 409 -0.02 -1.00 19.48
CA VAL A 409 0.30 -0.34 18.21
C VAL A 409 1.79 -0.07 18.14
N ARG A 410 2.39 -0.39 17.01
CA ARG A 410 3.82 -0.17 16.76
C ARG A 410 4.01 0.68 15.51
N LEU A 411 4.72 1.78 15.69
CA LEU A 411 5.21 2.61 14.58
C LEU A 411 6.74 2.51 14.57
N ILE A 412 7.30 1.85 13.58
CA ILE A 412 8.75 1.64 13.44
C ILE A 412 9.23 2.51 12.30
N SER A 413 10.12 3.45 12.58
CA SER A 413 10.66 4.42 11.64
C SER A 413 9.59 5.14 10.81
N PRO A 414 8.49 5.61 11.42
CA PRO A 414 7.47 6.36 10.68
C PRO A 414 8.04 7.70 10.23
N VAL A 415 7.70 8.09 9.00
CA VAL A 415 8.06 9.41 8.46
C VAL A 415 6.80 10.22 8.26
N VAL A 416 6.78 11.43 8.82
CA VAL A 416 5.75 12.44 8.53
C VAL A 416 6.43 13.66 7.97
N LYS A 417 5.97 14.11 6.81
CA LYS A 417 6.49 15.31 6.17
C LYS A 417 5.36 16.14 5.60
N LYS A 418 5.44 17.45 5.80
CA LYS A 418 4.59 18.40 5.10
C LYS A 418 5.42 19.14 4.06
N ALA A 419 5.05 19.03 2.79
CA ALA A 419 5.72 19.74 1.70
C ALA A 419 4.95 21.00 1.27
N LYS A 420 3.64 21.13 1.61
CA LYS A 420 2.79 22.26 1.24
C LYS A 420 2.20 22.96 2.47
N GLN A 421 2.38 24.24 2.58
CA GLN A 421 1.99 25.07 3.75
C GLN A 421 0.54 25.59 3.68
N THR A 422 -0.41 24.86 3.17
CA THR A 422 -1.74 25.44 2.88
C THR A 422 -2.71 25.49 4.06
N TYR A 423 -2.50 24.75 5.17
CA TYR A 423 -3.46 24.72 6.30
C TYR A 423 -2.78 24.65 7.66
N SER A 424 -3.32 25.40 8.62
CA SER A 424 -2.71 25.71 9.93
C SER A 424 -2.90 24.66 11.03
N ALA A 425 -3.32 23.44 10.76
CA ALA A 425 -3.72 22.51 11.82
C ALA A 425 -3.33 21.04 11.60
N VAL A 426 -2.30 20.77 10.81
CA VAL A 426 -1.87 19.38 10.56
C VAL A 426 -0.84 18.97 11.60
N GLU A 427 -1.12 17.88 12.29
CA GLU A 427 -0.29 17.27 13.32
C GLU A 427 0.52 16.11 12.73
N GLY A 428 1.67 15.80 13.33
CA GLY A 428 2.50 14.68 12.88
C GLY A 428 1.89 13.34 13.28
N ILE A 429 2.01 12.99 14.55
CA ILE A 429 1.43 11.79 15.16
C ILE A 429 0.45 12.24 16.24
N ARG A 430 -0.81 11.80 16.16
CA ARG A 430 -1.81 12.03 17.20
C ARG A 430 -2.33 10.74 17.77
N MET A 431 -2.45 10.68 19.10
CA MET A 431 -2.92 9.52 19.83
C MET A 431 -3.97 9.91 20.86
N SER A 432 -4.99 9.05 21.03
CA SER A 432 -6.04 9.26 22.03
C SER A 432 -6.68 7.94 22.43
N GLY A 433 -6.88 7.72 23.74
CA GLY A 433 -7.47 6.48 24.23
C GLY A 433 -6.68 5.22 23.82
N VAL A 434 -5.37 5.23 23.96
CA VAL A 434 -4.49 4.13 23.50
C VAL A 434 -3.78 3.45 24.67
N SER A 435 -3.39 2.19 24.46
CA SER A 435 -2.54 1.47 25.40
C SER A 435 -1.48 0.61 24.67
N HIS A 436 -0.32 0.41 25.34
CA HIS A 436 0.79 -0.39 24.82
C HIS A 436 1.25 0.08 23.41
N VAL A 437 1.58 1.37 23.29
CA VAL A 437 2.04 1.94 22.02
C VAL A 437 3.54 2.14 22.04
N THR A 438 4.21 1.66 21.00
CA THR A 438 5.65 1.86 20.81
C THR A 438 5.92 2.58 19.50
N VAL A 439 6.66 3.69 19.57
CA VAL A 439 7.11 4.46 18.42
C VAL A 439 8.63 4.53 18.42
N VAL A 440 9.26 3.95 17.42
CA VAL A 440 10.71 3.85 17.31
C VAL A 440 11.21 4.70 16.16
N ALA A 441 12.19 5.55 16.42
CA ALA A 441 12.87 6.40 15.44
C ALA A 441 11.91 7.18 14.51
N PRO A 442 10.87 7.86 15.03
CA PRO A 442 9.99 8.65 14.19
C PRO A 442 10.74 9.86 13.62
N LYS A 443 10.49 10.13 12.34
CA LYS A 443 10.99 11.33 11.66
C LYS A 443 9.80 12.23 11.28
N ILE A 444 9.62 13.34 12.03
CA ILE A 444 8.49 14.24 11.87
C ILE A 444 9.02 15.61 11.47
N LEU A 445 8.72 16.03 10.24
CA LEU A 445 9.28 17.22 9.63
C LEU A 445 8.18 18.19 9.18
N ASP A 446 8.40 19.48 9.44
CA ASP A 446 7.58 20.59 8.92
C ASP A 446 6.08 20.47 9.28
N THR A 447 5.74 19.97 10.47
CA THR A 447 4.35 19.94 10.94
C THR A 447 3.91 21.34 11.40
N HIS A 448 2.65 21.68 11.14
CA HIS A 448 2.18 23.06 11.33
C HIS A 448 1.64 23.37 12.73
N LYS A 449 1.27 22.36 13.51
CA LYS A 449 0.69 22.56 14.83
C LYS A 449 1.46 21.81 15.91
N PHE A 450 1.33 20.51 15.95
CA PHE A 450 2.03 19.65 16.90
C PHE A 450 2.74 18.53 16.16
N ALA A 451 4.00 18.26 16.50
CA ALA A 451 4.66 17.11 15.93
C ALA A 451 4.13 15.81 16.54
N ILE A 452 4.02 15.77 17.85
CA ILE A 452 3.39 14.67 18.60
C ILE A 452 2.29 15.27 19.48
N HIS A 453 1.07 14.78 19.33
CA HIS A 453 -0.08 15.20 20.12
C HIS A 453 -0.73 13.98 20.77
N ILE A 454 -0.80 13.95 22.07
CA ILE A 454 -1.50 12.92 22.84
C ILE A 454 -2.60 13.61 23.62
N ASP A 455 -3.85 13.24 23.36
CA ASP A 455 -5.02 13.91 23.92
C ASP A 455 -6.02 12.93 24.57
N GLU A 456 -6.98 13.52 25.27
CA GLU A 456 -8.03 12.85 26.02
C GLU A 456 -9.28 12.48 25.21
N ALA A 457 -9.38 12.91 23.96
CA ALA A 457 -10.64 12.86 23.20
C ALA A 457 -11.29 11.46 23.14
N CYS A 458 -10.52 10.41 23.35
CA CYS A 458 -10.98 9.03 23.30
C CYS A 458 -10.70 8.24 24.60
N GLY A 459 -10.43 8.90 25.72
CA GLY A 459 -10.23 8.26 27.02
C GLY A 459 -8.76 8.10 27.44
N ASN A 460 -8.51 7.23 28.42
CA ASN A 460 -7.21 7.06 29.07
C ASN A 460 -6.10 6.65 28.09
N VAL A 461 -4.88 7.10 28.40
CA VAL A 461 -3.67 6.78 27.65
C VAL A 461 -2.67 6.12 28.59
N GLN A 462 -2.18 4.93 28.22
CA GLN A 462 -1.24 4.21 29.08
C GLN A 462 -0.16 3.46 28.28
N ASP A 463 1.02 3.32 28.90
CA ASP A 463 2.17 2.58 28.36
C ASP A 463 2.50 2.98 26.91
N VAL A 464 2.83 4.27 26.75
CA VAL A 464 3.23 4.85 25.47
C VAL A 464 4.72 5.17 25.50
N THR A 465 5.47 4.60 24.61
CA THR A 465 6.92 4.77 24.53
C THR A 465 7.34 5.30 23.17
N PHE A 466 8.06 6.41 23.18
CA PHE A 466 8.77 6.96 22.02
C PHE A 466 10.27 6.82 22.25
N THR A 467 10.99 6.34 21.23
CA THR A 467 12.46 6.26 21.28
C THR A 467 13.08 6.90 20.04
N ASP A 468 14.26 7.50 20.21
CA ASP A 468 15.08 8.07 19.12
C ASP A 468 14.32 9.08 18.24
N LEU A 469 13.66 10.04 18.88
CA LEU A 469 12.87 11.08 18.22
C LEU A 469 13.71 11.94 17.29
N HIS A 470 13.22 12.19 16.08
CA HIS A 470 13.70 13.25 15.21
C HIS A 470 12.53 14.12 14.78
N VAL A 471 12.35 15.23 15.48
CA VAL A 471 11.23 16.13 15.31
C VAL A 471 11.74 17.51 14.90
N SER A 472 11.15 18.06 13.87
CA SER A 472 11.38 19.44 13.43
C SER A 472 10.02 20.08 13.13
N THR A 473 9.67 21.14 13.86
CA THR A 473 8.40 21.85 13.67
C THR A 473 8.63 23.34 13.53
N PRO A 474 8.15 23.94 12.44
CA PRO A 474 8.31 25.39 12.23
C PRO A 474 7.38 26.22 13.14
N SER A 475 6.26 25.65 13.58
CA SER A 475 5.31 26.36 14.46
C SER A 475 4.51 25.37 15.29
N GLY A 476 4.22 25.72 16.54
CA GLY A 476 3.50 24.87 17.48
C GLY A 476 4.41 24.02 18.36
N HIS A 477 3.83 23.11 19.13
CA HIS A 477 4.59 22.33 20.10
C HIS A 477 5.27 21.12 19.43
N GLY A 478 6.47 20.78 19.89
CA GLY A 478 7.16 19.54 19.49
C GLY A 478 6.39 18.33 20.03
N ILE A 479 6.22 18.25 21.35
CA ILE A 479 5.44 17.22 22.03
C ILE A 479 4.35 17.92 22.85
N TYR A 480 3.09 17.60 22.58
CA TYR A 480 1.95 18.15 23.29
C TYR A 480 1.14 17.04 23.96
N LEU A 481 1.08 17.06 25.28
CA LEU A 481 0.27 16.15 26.09
C LEU A 481 -0.92 16.92 26.67
N GLN A 482 -2.09 16.71 26.10
CA GLN A 482 -3.34 17.36 26.53
C GLN A 482 -4.14 16.42 27.42
N ASN A 483 -4.20 16.73 28.72
CA ASN A 483 -4.88 15.91 29.72
C ASN A 483 -5.91 16.67 30.55
N PRO A 484 -7.14 16.88 30.09
CA PRO A 484 -8.18 17.58 30.83
C PRO A 484 -9.16 16.67 31.59
N GLY A 485 -8.76 15.57 32.16
CA GLY A 485 -9.65 14.77 33.00
C GLY A 485 -9.61 13.26 32.81
N VAL A 486 -8.66 12.76 32.02
CA VAL A 486 -8.40 11.33 31.86
C VAL A 486 -7.12 10.91 32.57
N GLU A 487 -6.83 9.63 32.61
CA GLU A 487 -5.57 9.11 33.16
C GLU A 487 -4.52 8.93 32.06
N PHE A 488 -3.35 9.56 32.27
CA PHE A 488 -2.12 9.31 31.53
C PHE A 488 -1.16 8.51 32.42
N ARG A 489 -0.73 7.33 31.94
CA ARG A 489 0.12 6.43 32.72
C ARG A 489 1.27 5.89 31.88
N ASP A 490 2.46 5.81 32.50
CA ASP A 490 3.66 5.19 31.93
C ASP A 490 4.01 5.78 30.54
N MET A 491 4.10 7.11 30.48
CA MET A 491 4.46 7.86 29.28
C MET A 491 5.99 8.00 29.22
N ARG A 492 6.64 7.49 28.18
CA ARG A 492 8.10 7.50 28.05
C ARG A 492 8.54 8.10 26.72
N PHE A 493 9.42 9.10 26.80
CA PHE A 493 10.06 9.72 25.65
C PHE A 493 11.58 9.61 25.85
N LYS A 494 12.26 8.75 25.04
CA LYS A 494 13.65 8.37 25.26
C LYS A 494 14.51 8.65 24.05
N GLY A 495 15.50 9.52 24.22
CA GLY A 495 16.47 9.86 23.20
C GLY A 495 15.92 10.68 22.04
N GLY A 496 16.83 11.19 21.23
CA GLY A 496 16.52 11.94 20.04
C GLY A 496 16.53 13.45 20.21
N LEU A 497 16.05 14.14 19.18
CA LEU A 497 16.09 15.60 19.05
C LEU A 497 14.69 16.14 18.66
N VAL A 498 14.24 17.16 19.40
CA VAL A 498 13.06 17.94 19.07
C VAL A 498 13.50 19.38 18.81
N GLU A 499 13.36 19.82 17.55
CA GLU A 499 13.69 21.18 17.12
C GLU A 499 12.41 21.98 16.89
N VAL A 500 12.34 23.18 17.50
CA VAL A 500 11.26 24.15 17.32
C VAL A 500 11.84 25.41 16.69
N TYR A 501 11.37 25.76 15.50
CA TYR A 501 11.99 26.84 14.72
C TYR A 501 11.31 28.19 14.86
N ASP A 502 9.97 28.21 14.88
CA ASP A 502 9.22 29.47 14.83
C ASP A 502 7.83 29.33 15.48
N GLY A 503 7.24 30.44 15.94
CA GLY A 503 5.91 30.49 16.57
C GLY A 503 5.94 30.50 18.10
N ASP A 504 4.77 30.36 18.70
CA ASP A 504 4.56 30.41 20.16
C ASP A 504 4.61 29.02 20.81
N GLY A 505 5.16 28.01 20.11
CA GLY A 505 5.17 26.62 20.56
C GLY A 505 6.33 26.30 21.49
N ALA A 506 6.12 25.42 22.47
CA ALA A 506 7.14 24.82 23.31
C ALA A 506 7.67 23.52 22.72
N GLY A 507 8.92 23.14 23.03
CA GLY A 507 9.45 21.82 22.69
C GLY A 507 8.64 20.70 23.31
N PHE A 508 8.27 20.87 24.58
CA PHE A 508 7.37 19.98 25.32
C PHE A 508 6.31 20.80 26.06
N TYR A 509 5.07 20.38 25.92
CA TYR A 509 3.94 20.97 26.65
C TYR A 509 3.08 19.88 27.28
N ALA A 510 2.82 19.99 28.57
CA ALA A 510 1.90 19.09 29.27
C ALA A 510 0.86 19.90 30.05
N GLY A 511 -0.41 19.72 29.71
CA GLY A 511 -1.51 20.43 30.36
C GLY A 511 -2.63 20.75 29.37
N ARG A 512 -3.56 21.62 29.79
CA ARG A 512 -4.63 22.12 28.94
C ARG A 512 -4.35 23.56 28.53
N TYR A 513 -4.43 23.81 27.22
CA TYR A 513 -4.19 25.14 26.65
C TYR A 513 -5.19 26.21 27.15
N THR A 514 -6.40 25.83 27.55
CA THR A 514 -7.50 26.75 27.88
C THR A 514 -7.97 26.76 29.33
N ALA A 515 -7.48 25.86 30.20
CA ALA A 515 -7.88 25.81 31.59
C ALA A 515 -6.77 25.18 32.46
N PRO A 516 -6.01 26.00 33.21
CA PRO A 516 -4.87 25.50 33.99
C PRO A 516 -5.26 24.67 35.21
N GLU A 517 -6.55 24.61 35.57
CA GLU A 517 -7.02 23.95 36.79
C GLU A 517 -7.40 22.47 36.64
N ASP A 518 -7.00 21.82 35.57
CA ASP A 518 -7.53 20.50 35.24
C ASP A 518 -6.98 19.35 36.06
N SER A 519 -7.93 18.53 36.46
CA SER A 519 -7.83 17.36 37.32
C SER A 519 -7.32 16.08 36.61
N GLY A 520 -6.60 16.19 35.52
CA GLY A 520 -6.01 15.04 34.85
C GLY A 520 -5.08 14.25 35.78
N THR A 521 -5.19 12.93 35.76
CA THR A 521 -4.41 12.07 36.62
C THR A 521 -3.19 11.56 35.88
N TRP A 522 -2.01 11.82 36.42
CA TRP A 522 -0.74 11.27 35.95
C TRP A 522 -0.30 10.16 36.90
N ARG A 523 -0.08 8.96 36.37
CA ARG A 523 0.29 7.79 37.17
C ARG A 523 1.43 7.00 36.56
N GLY A 524 2.02 6.12 37.35
CA GLY A 524 3.09 5.23 36.93
C GLY A 524 4.42 5.96 36.72
N MET A 525 5.26 5.39 35.88
CA MET A 525 6.61 5.90 35.59
C MET A 525 6.57 6.69 34.27
N ASN A 526 6.58 8.02 34.38
CA ASN A 526 6.66 8.91 33.22
C ASN A 526 8.10 9.39 33.06
N GLU A 527 8.69 9.24 31.87
CA GLU A 527 10.09 9.54 31.58
C GLU A 527 10.19 10.51 30.39
N LEU A 528 11.07 11.49 30.49
CA LEU A 528 11.37 12.46 29.42
C LEU A 528 12.89 12.63 29.30
N GLU A 529 13.51 11.90 28.38
CA GLU A 529 14.94 11.90 28.09
C GLU A 529 15.17 12.35 26.65
N VAL A 530 14.92 13.62 26.35
CA VAL A 530 14.96 14.15 24.96
C VAL A 530 15.82 15.40 24.90
N THR A 531 16.56 15.59 23.82
CA THR A 531 17.26 16.84 23.52
C THR A 531 16.30 17.80 22.83
N PHE A 532 16.15 18.99 23.37
CA PHE A 532 15.39 20.07 22.75
C PHE A 532 16.32 21.13 22.17
N SER A 533 16.02 21.60 20.96
CA SER A 533 16.77 22.67 20.32
C SER A 533 15.82 23.76 19.83
N ASP A 534 16.19 24.99 20.07
CA ASP A 534 15.58 26.20 19.48
C ASP A 534 16.60 26.82 18.53
N SER A 535 16.35 26.74 17.24
CA SER A 535 17.27 27.26 16.22
C SER A 535 17.22 28.77 16.06
N THR A 536 16.17 29.43 16.60
CA THR A 536 15.96 30.87 16.38
C THR A 536 16.68 31.75 17.38
N GLY A 537 17.15 31.18 18.51
CA GLY A 537 17.75 31.95 19.61
C GLY A 537 16.78 32.90 20.32
N ALA A 538 15.49 32.88 19.97
CA ALA A 538 14.47 33.63 20.68
C ALA A 538 14.24 33.00 22.05
N SER A 539 13.91 33.83 23.04
CA SER A 539 13.62 33.38 24.42
C SER A 539 12.30 32.62 24.50
N ARG A 540 12.30 31.36 24.07
CA ARG A 540 11.10 30.53 24.08
C ARG A 540 11.12 29.53 25.21
N GLN A 541 9.94 29.24 25.69
CA GLN A 541 9.72 28.22 26.66
C GLN A 541 9.94 26.83 26.01
N ILE A 542 11.00 26.13 26.37
CA ILE A 542 11.28 24.79 25.86
C ILE A 542 10.28 23.78 26.45
N SER A 543 9.85 24.02 27.69
CA SER A 543 8.79 23.22 28.31
C SER A 543 7.81 24.14 29.03
N GLU A 544 6.53 23.87 28.84
CA GLU A 544 5.44 24.54 29.54
C GLU A 544 4.58 23.50 30.26
N TRP A 545 4.36 23.73 31.54
CA TRP A 545 3.59 22.88 32.43
C TRP A 545 2.44 23.67 32.99
N SER A 546 1.24 23.51 32.47
CA SER A 546 0.06 24.19 33.00
C SER A 546 -0.61 23.43 34.12
N SER A 547 -0.22 22.17 34.37
CA SER A 547 -0.75 21.36 35.47
C SER A 547 0.31 21.08 36.53
N PRO A 548 0.12 21.52 37.79
CA PRO A 548 1.03 21.19 38.90
C PRO A 548 1.20 19.68 39.12
N ASN A 549 0.18 18.90 38.80
CA ASN A 549 0.19 17.45 38.96
C ASN A 549 1.05 16.74 37.90
N ALA A 550 1.17 17.30 36.69
CA ALA A 550 2.07 16.77 35.65
C ALA A 550 3.53 16.89 36.06
N LEU A 551 3.89 18.01 36.70
CA LEU A 551 5.27 18.32 37.09
C LEU A 551 5.87 17.31 38.08
N GLY A 552 5.09 16.81 39.04
CA GLY A 552 5.53 15.84 40.04
C GLY A 552 5.61 14.41 39.55
N SER A 553 5.10 14.10 38.37
CA SER A 553 4.98 12.73 37.86
C SER A 553 6.01 12.35 36.81
N PHE A 554 6.74 13.31 36.23
CA PHE A 554 7.80 13.03 35.24
C PHE A 554 9.18 12.98 35.90
N MET A 555 9.91 11.88 35.67
CA MET A 555 11.35 11.85 35.82
C MET A 555 11.96 12.35 34.51
N ALA A 556 12.63 13.48 34.57
CA ALA A 556 13.17 14.12 33.36
C ALA A 556 14.71 14.15 33.41
N ASP A 557 15.34 13.61 32.41
CA ASP A 557 16.73 13.92 32.02
C ASP A 557 16.65 14.69 30.70
N ILE A 558 16.62 16.02 30.79
CA ILE A 558 16.41 16.89 29.65
C ILE A 558 17.71 17.57 29.30
N THR A 559 18.25 17.30 28.12
CA THR A 559 19.36 18.06 27.53
C THR A 559 18.76 19.20 26.70
N MET A 560 18.95 20.43 27.18
CA MET A 560 18.46 21.62 26.50
C MET A 560 19.59 22.38 25.80
N TRP A 561 19.31 22.80 24.57
CA TRP A 561 20.21 23.60 23.77
C TRP A 561 19.63 25.01 23.57
N ARG A 562 19.87 25.92 24.51
CA ARG A 562 19.54 27.34 24.34
C ARG A 562 20.79 28.21 24.37
N ALA A 563 20.81 29.17 23.47
CA ALA A 563 21.93 30.11 23.38
C ALA A 563 21.87 31.27 24.40
N ALA A 564 20.70 31.56 25.03
CA ALA A 564 20.47 32.85 25.68
C ALA A 564 19.84 32.87 27.07
N ASP A 565 19.28 31.76 27.64
CA ASP A 565 18.49 31.87 28.87
C ASP A 565 19.20 31.43 30.14
N ALA A 566 18.90 32.11 31.24
CA ALA A 566 19.35 31.71 32.57
C ALA A 566 18.54 30.51 33.07
N ALA A 567 19.18 29.58 33.79
CA ALA A 567 18.53 28.44 34.41
C ALA A 567 17.33 28.80 35.30
N SER A 568 17.31 30.02 35.83
CA SER A 568 16.19 30.55 36.64
C SER A 568 14.87 30.71 35.89
N SER A 569 14.88 30.71 34.55
CA SER A 569 13.68 30.79 33.71
C SER A 569 13.08 29.41 33.39
N TRP A 570 13.68 28.35 33.83
CA TRP A 570 13.24 26.99 33.53
C TRP A 570 12.31 26.44 34.59
N PRO A 571 11.26 25.69 34.18
CA PRO A 571 10.31 25.15 35.15
C PRO A 571 11.00 24.17 36.12
N PRO A 572 10.52 24.04 37.34
CA PRO A 572 11.01 23.03 38.28
C PRO A 572 10.59 21.63 37.81
N PHE A 573 11.55 20.77 37.52
CA PHE A 573 11.33 19.35 37.29
C PHE A 573 11.44 18.55 38.59
N ALA A 574 11.02 17.28 38.56
CA ALA A 574 11.20 16.40 39.72
C ALA A 574 12.69 16.33 40.13
N GLY A 575 12.93 16.15 41.41
CA GLY A 575 14.31 16.12 41.95
C GLY A 575 15.18 15.08 41.26
N GLY A 576 16.38 15.47 40.89
CA GLY A 576 17.34 14.65 40.18
C GLY A 576 17.45 14.93 38.68
N SER A 577 16.56 15.74 38.11
CA SER A 577 16.68 16.15 36.71
C SER A 577 17.96 16.94 36.46
N MET A 578 18.65 16.67 35.39
CA MET A 578 19.85 17.39 34.94
C MET A 578 19.59 18.14 33.64
N ILE A 579 20.16 19.33 33.53
CA ILE A 579 20.19 20.13 32.33
C ILE A 579 21.61 20.62 32.04
N LEU A 580 21.91 20.83 30.76
CA LEU A 580 23.14 21.52 30.35
C LEU A 580 22.81 22.98 30.00
N ASP A 581 23.15 23.92 30.90
CA ASP A 581 23.08 25.34 30.60
C ASP A 581 24.24 25.71 29.65
N ARG A 582 23.95 25.89 28.38
CA ARG A 582 24.96 26.23 27.38
C ARG A 582 25.54 27.63 27.55
N ARG A 583 24.75 28.56 28.04
CA ARG A 583 25.25 29.92 28.26
C ARG A 583 26.34 29.93 29.33
N LEU A 584 26.13 29.15 30.38
CA LEU A 584 27.10 29.04 31.47
C LEU A 584 28.14 27.93 31.22
N GLY A 585 27.92 27.05 30.24
CA GLY A 585 28.76 25.88 29.98
C GLY A 585 28.74 24.87 31.14
N THR A 586 27.74 24.95 32.01
CA THR A 586 27.67 24.15 33.24
C THR A 586 26.49 23.21 33.23
N ARG A 587 26.66 22.06 33.85
CA ARG A 587 25.53 21.16 34.19
C ARG A 587 24.83 21.71 35.42
N GLN A 588 23.53 21.63 35.43
CA GLN A 588 22.71 22.00 36.59
C GLN A 588 21.80 20.83 36.97
N VAL A 589 21.57 20.66 38.25
CA VAL A 589 20.70 19.62 38.80
C VAL A 589 19.58 20.26 39.63
N MET A 590 18.37 19.69 39.52
CA MET A 590 17.23 20.14 40.33
C MET A 590 17.37 19.61 41.76
N LYS A 591 17.48 20.49 42.72
CA LYS A 591 17.46 20.17 44.18
C LYS A 591 16.46 21.04 44.88
N GLY A 592 15.44 20.42 45.50
CA GLY A 592 14.44 21.15 46.30
C GLY A 592 13.66 22.21 45.50
N GLY A 593 13.41 21.99 44.22
CA GLY A 593 12.69 22.92 43.35
C GLY A 593 13.54 24.07 42.79
N VAL A 594 14.88 24.02 42.95
CA VAL A 594 15.81 25.04 42.45
C VAL A 594 16.91 24.38 41.64
N TRP A 595 17.27 24.99 40.51
CA TRP A 595 18.41 24.56 39.68
C TRP A 595 19.73 24.96 40.35
N VAL A 596 20.60 24.00 40.56
CA VAL A 596 21.90 24.19 41.20
C VAL A 596 22.99 23.73 40.24
N GLY A 597 23.99 24.55 40.03
CA GLY A 597 25.17 24.22 39.21
C GLY A 597 25.94 23.01 39.78
N LEU A 598 26.41 22.12 38.91
CA LEU A 598 27.32 21.04 39.20
C LEU A 598 28.75 21.43 38.89
#